data_8400257f395f3b2b68f7f13758ceb296
#
_entry.id   8400257f395f3b2b68f7f13758ceb296
#
_cell.length_a   1.000
_cell.length_b   1.000
_cell.length_c   1.000
_cell.angle_alpha   90.00
_cell.angle_beta   90.00
_cell.angle_gamma   90.00
#
_symmetry.space_group_name_H-M   'P 1'
#
loop_
_entity.id
_entity.type
_entity.pdbx_description
1 polymer ?
#
loop_
_entity_poly.entity_id
_entity_poly.type
_entity_poly.pdbx_seq_one_letter_code
_entity_poly.pdbx_strand_id
1 'polypeptide(L)'
;MIDFKGVHHPKSVILYAVFFYLRYAVSYRDLEEIMAERGVRVDHATLNRWVVKFAPLIAAQAQARKRSTATSWRVDETYIKVKGKWTYLYRAVDRDGQTLDFMLSRRRDLAAARRFFKQAIAAHGVPNRIVIDKSGANLAGLQAVNEILKFTGDGRVIEVRQVKYL
;
A
#
# COMPACT_ATOMS: atom_id res chain seq x y z
N MET A 1 -19.09 -6.76 6.63
CA MET A 1 -19.88 -6.29 5.46
C MET A 1 -20.09 -4.79 5.59
N ILE A 2 -19.87 -3.99 4.53
CA ILE A 2 -20.04 -2.53 4.61
C ILE A 2 -21.55 -2.22 4.64
N ASP A 3 -21.98 -1.44 5.64
CA ASP A 3 -23.39 -1.01 5.78
C ASP A 3 -23.63 0.27 4.96
N PHE A 4 -24.65 0.23 4.09
CA PHE A 4 -25.09 1.32 3.23
C PHE A 4 -26.43 1.94 3.67
N LYS A 5 -26.92 1.65 4.91
CA LYS A 5 -28.15 2.24 5.40
C LYS A 5 -28.11 3.77 5.38
N GLY A 6 -29.25 4.37 5.02
CA GLY A 6 -29.41 5.84 4.98
C GLY A 6 -28.81 6.51 3.72
N VAL A 7 -28.47 5.76 2.69
CA VAL A 7 -27.97 6.33 1.44
C VAL A 7 -29.00 6.10 0.32
N HIS A 8 -29.45 7.19 -0.31
CA HIS A 8 -30.52 7.14 -1.33
C HIS A 8 -30.10 6.58 -2.70
N HIS A 9 -28.82 6.23 -2.88
CA HIS A 9 -28.29 5.69 -4.14
C HIS A 9 -27.97 4.20 -4.02
N PRO A 10 -28.06 3.43 -5.12
CA PRO A 10 -27.68 2.02 -5.12
C PRO A 10 -26.22 1.83 -4.69
N LYS A 11 -25.97 0.75 -3.95
CA LYS A 11 -24.63 0.37 -3.47
C LYS A 11 -23.58 0.34 -4.58
N SER A 12 -23.94 -0.17 -5.76
CA SER A 12 -23.05 -0.23 -6.94
C SER A 12 -22.62 1.14 -7.42
N VAL A 13 -23.51 2.12 -7.39
CA VAL A 13 -23.24 3.52 -7.78
C VAL A 13 -22.27 4.15 -6.80
N ILE A 14 -22.49 3.97 -5.50
CA ILE A 14 -21.63 4.51 -4.44
C ILE A 14 -20.23 3.91 -4.54
N LEU A 15 -20.14 2.58 -4.66
CA LEU A 15 -18.86 1.88 -4.78
C LEU A 15 -18.11 2.28 -6.05
N TYR A 16 -18.81 2.46 -7.17
CA TYR A 16 -18.22 2.93 -8.41
C TYR A 16 -17.60 4.33 -8.23
N ALA A 17 -18.37 5.29 -7.68
CA ALA A 17 -17.89 6.65 -7.47
C ALA A 17 -16.67 6.71 -6.54
N VAL A 18 -16.74 6.01 -5.41
CA VAL A 18 -15.62 5.95 -4.45
C VAL A 18 -14.39 5.29 -5.07
N PHE A 19 -14.57 4.15 -5.77
CA PHE A 19 -13.47 3.48 -6.47
C PHE A 19 -12.85 4.38 -7.53
N PHE A 20 -13.67 5.06 -8.34
CA PHE A 20 -13.19 5.93 -9.41
C PHE A 20 -12.36 7.08 -8.84
N TYR A 21 -12.82 7.73 -7.77
CA TYR A 21 -12.07 8.77 -7.08
C TYR A 21 -10.74 8.28 -6.51
N LEU A 22 -10.73 7.10 -5.89
CA LEU A 22 -9.50 6.52 -5.31
C LEU A 22 -8.50 6.06 -6.38
N ARG A 23 -8.98 5.68 -7.55
CA ARG A 23 -8.15 5.11 -8.63
C ARG A 23 -7.56 6.17 -9.55
N TYR A 24 -8.29 7.27 -9.78
CA TYR A 24 -7.93 8.30 -10.75
C TYR A 24 -7.75 9.66 -10.06
N ALA A 25 -6.86 10.48 -10.62
CA ALA A 25 -6.58 11.83 -10.11
C ALA A 25 -7.65 12.82 -10.61
N VAL A 26 -8.89 12.69 -10.14
CA VAL A 26 -10.03 13.56 -10.47
C VAL A 26 -10.48 14.36 -9.25
N SER A 27 -11.01 15.57 -9.47
CA SER A 27 -11.67 16.34 -8.42
C SER A 27 -13.10 15.80 -8.16
N TYR A 28 -13.71 16.20 -7.04
CA TYR A 28 -15.12 15.86 -6.79
C TYR A 28 -16.07 16.50 -7.81
N ARG A 29 -15.71 17.63 -8.41
CA ARG A 29 -16.49 18.28 -9.48
C ARG A 29 -16.38 17.50 -10.78
N ASP A 30 -15.17 17.08 -11.16
CA ASP A 30 -14.99 16.22 -12.32
C ASP A 30 -15.76 14.88 -12.14
N LEU A 31 -15.75 14.34 -10.93
CA LEU A 31 -16.49 13.12 -10.62
C LEU A 31 -18.01 13.34 -10.70
N GLU A 32 -18.52 14.52 -10.30
CA GLU A 32 -19.93 14.91 -10.44
C GLU A 32 -20.34 14.92 -11.93
N GLU A 33 -19.52 15.52 -12.80
CA GLU A 33 -19.72 15.52 -14.25
C GLU A 33 -19.70 14.11 -14.83
N ILE A 34 -18.70 13.31 -14.48
CA ILE A 34 -18.57 11.90 -14.90
C ILE A 34 -19.80 11.07 -14.49
N MET A 35 -20.32 11.30 -13.29
CA MET A 35 -21.53 10.60 -12.82
C MET A 35 -22.77 11.07 -13.55
N ALA A 36 -22.91 12.36 -13.84
CA ALA A 36 -24.00 12.93 -14.59
C ALA A 36 -24.06 12.40 -16.04
N GLU A 37 -22.92 12.26 -16.71
CA GLU A 37 -22.81 11.62 -18.04
C GLU A 37 -23.32 10.17 -18.05
N ARG A 38 -23.26 9.48 -16.90
CA ARG A 38 -23.77 8.12 -16.71
C ARG A 38 -25.20 8.06 -16.18
N GLY A 39 -25.90 9.23 -16.22
CA GLY A 39 -27.29 9.33 -15.76
C GLY A 39 -27.47 9.35 -14.25
N VAL A 40 -26.39 9.53 -13.47
CA VAL A 40 -26.44 9.59 -12.01
C VAL A 40 -26.25 11.03 -11.57
N ARG A 41 -27.33 11.67 -11.11
CA ARG A 41 -27.28 13.02 -10.54
C ARG A 41 -26.91 12.95 -9.05
N VAL A 42 -25.70 13.40 -8.71
CA VAL A 42 -25.17 13.45 -7.34
C VAL A 42 -24.21 14.63 -7.26
N ASP A 43 -24.38 15.46 -6.24
CA ASP A 43 -23.53 16.63 -6.03
C ASP A 43 -22.15 16.26 -5.43
N HIS A 44 -21.16 17.12 -5.66
CA HIS A 44 -19.78 16.92 -5.21
C HIS A 44 -19.67 16.83 -3.69
N ALA A 45 -20.56 17.45 -2.91
CA ALA A 45 -20.54 17.36 -1.46
C ALA A 45 -21.01 15.98 -0.98
N THR A 46 -21.97 15.38 -1.67
CA THR A 46 -22.40 13.99 -1.43
C THR A 46 -21.32 13.00 -1.82
N LEU A 47 -20.65 13.21 -2.95
CA LEU A 47 -19.49 12.39 -3.37
C LEU A 47 -18.37 12.44 -2.35
N ASN A 48 -18.03 13.62 -1.83
CA ASN A 48 -17.05 13.77 -0.75
C ASN A 48 -17.47 12.97 0.49
N ARG A 49 -18.72 13.10 0.94
CA ARG A 49 -19.24 12.32 2.09
C ARG A 49 -19.13 10.82 1.86
N TRP A 50 -19.40 10.34 0.65
CA TRP A 50 -19.24 8.92 0.32
C TRP A 50 -17.78 8.49 0.40
N VAL A 51 -16.86 9.25 -0.19
CA VAL A 51 -15.43 8.93 -0.14
C VAL A 51 -14.92 8.90 1.30
N VAL A 52 -15.20 9.93 2.09
CA VAL A 52 -14.79 9.99 3.51
C VAL A 52 -15.35 8.81 4.31
N LYS A 53 -16.63 8.46 4.10
CA LYS A 53 -17.29 7.38 4.84
C LYS A 53 -16.83 5.99 4.39
N PHE A 54 -16.76 5.75 3.08
CA PHE A 54 -16.62 4.39 2.55
C PHE A 54 -15.19 4.01 2.16
N ALA A 55 -14.30 4.96 1.85
CA ALA A 55 -12.92 4.64 1.48
C ALA A 55 -12.16 3.89 2.59
N PRO A 56 -12.21 4.28 3.88
CA PRO A 56 -11.57 3.52 4.95
C PRO A 56 -12.13 2.10 5.09
N LEU A 57 -13.44 1.94 4.94
CA LEU A 57 -14.10 0.64 5.04
C LEU A 57 -13.74 -0.29 3.87
N ILE A 58 -13.63 0.26 2.66
CA ILE A 58 -13.17 -0.46 1.47
C ILE A 58 -11.71 -0.88 1.66
N ALA A 59 -10.85 0.03 2.13
CA ALA A 59 -9.45 -0.26 2.39
C ALA A 59 -9.27 -1.38 3.44
N ALA A 60 -9.99 -1.31 4.56
CA ALA A 60 -9.96 -2.35 5.59
C ALA A 60 -10.45 -3.71 5.05
N GLN A 61 -11.51 -3.71 4.24
CA GLN A 61 -12.03 -4.94 3.63
C GLN A 61 -11.09 -5.51 2.57
N ALA A 62 -10.40 -4.66 1.81
CA ALA A 62 -9.38 -5.08 0.85
C ALA A 62 -8.17 -5.69 1.57
N GLN A 63 -7.72 -5.09 2.67
CA GLN A 63 -6.64 -5.64 3.51
C GLN A 63 -7.02 -7.00 4.11
N ALA A 64 -8.24 -7.14 4.64
CA ALA A 64 -8.72 -8.42 5.19
C ALA A 64 -8.85 -9.54 4.14
N ARG A 65 -8.98 -9.18 2.86
CA ARG A 65 -9.04 -10.13 1.75
C ARG A 65 -7.68 -10.41 1.11
N LYS A 66 -6.63 -9.69 1.50
CA LYS A 66 -5.28 -10.02 1.05
C LYS A 66 -4.98 -11.46 1.48
N ARG A 67 -4.75 -12.32 0.49
CA ARG A 67 -4.32 -13.71 0.73
C ARG A 67 -3.01 -13.67 1.50
N SER A 68 -2.76 -14.69 2.32
CA SER A 68 -1.44 -14.95 2.90
C SER A 68 -0.40 -14.76 1.81
N THR A 69 0.44 -13.76 1.98
CA THR A 69 1.37 -13.30 0.95
C THR A 69 2.42 -14.36 0.71
N ALA A 70 2.84 -14.48 -0.54
CA ALA A 70 3.91 -15.39 -0.92
C ALA A 70 5.12 -15.20 0.00
N THR A 71 5.72 -16.31 0.38
CA THR A 71 6.85 -16.38 1.32
C THR A 71 8.14 -15.70 0.80
N SER A 72 8.11 -15.18 -0.43
CA SER A 72 9.23 -14.48 -1.05
C SER A 72 8.79 -13.09 -1.54
N TRP A 73 9.50 -12.07 -1.07
CA TRP A 73 9.26 -10.66 -1.42
C TRP A 73 10.41 -10.12 -2.28
N ARG A 74 10.07 -9.13 -3.11
CA ARG A 74 11.06 -8.24 -3.75
C ARG A 74 10.86 -6.85 -3.19
N VAL A 75 11.94 -6.18 -2.85
CA VAL A 75 11.90 -4.81 -2.30
C VAL A 75 12.80 -3.93 -3.11
N ASP A 76 12.22 -2.87 -3.66
CA ASP A 76 12.91 -1.83 -4.41
C ASP A 76 12.73 -0.45 -3.74
N GLU A 77 13.63 0.46 -4.12
CA GLU A 77 13.55 1.86 -3.78
C GLU A 77 13.55 2.69 -5.05
N THR A 78 12.54 3.51 -5.22
CA THR A 78 12.44 4.42 -6.36
C THR A 78 12.45 5.86 -5.87
N TYR A 79 13.16 6.72 -6.60
CA TYR A 79 13.20 8.15 -6.30
C TYR A 79 12.13 8.86 -7.10
N ILE A 80 11.12 9.39 -6.41
CA ILE A 80 9.94 9.99 -7.03
C ILE A 80 9.71 11.43 -6.56
N LYS A 81 9.02 12.21 -7.37
CA LYS A 81 8.66 13.60 -7.03
C LYS A 81 7.24 13.66 -6.48
N VAL A 82 7.10 14.03 -5.19
CA VAL A 82 5.80 14.18 -4.52
C VAL A 82 5.60 15.65 -4.15
N LYS A 83 4.55 16.27 -4.67
CA LYS A 83 4.27 17.71 -4.46
C LYS A 83 5.50 18.60 -4.69
N GLY A 84 6.21 18.35 -5.78
CA GLY A 84 7.42 19.10 -6.14
C GLY A 84 8.70 18.72 -5.39
N LYS A 85 8.65 17.87 -4.36
CA LYS A 85 9.79 17.45 -3.55
C LYS A 85 10.20 16.03 -3.88
N TRP A 86 11.48 15.79 -4.05
CA TRP A 86 12.03 14.46 -4.25
C TRP A 86 11.92 13.62 -2.97
N THR A 87 11.46 12.39 -3.12
CA THR A 87 11.14 11.49 -2.02
C THR A 87 11.46 10.06 -2.42
N TYR A 88 11.97 9.26 -1.52
CA TYR A 88 12.19 7.83 -1.75
C TYR A 88 10.88 7.06 -1.50
N LEU A 89 10.48 6.25 -2.46
CA LEU A 89 9.41 5.28 -2.35
C LEU A 89 10.04 3.91 -2.13
N TYR A 90 9.88 3.36 -0.92
CA TYR A 90 10.14 1.96 -0.63
C TYR A 90 8.90 1.16 -1.01
N ARG A 91 9.09 0.07 -1.74
CA ARG A 91 7.98 -0.78 -2.16
C ARG A 91 8.36 -2.25 -2.03
N ALA A 92 7.47 -3.04 -1.42
CA ALA A 92 7.55 -4.49 -1.39
C ALA A 92 6.48 -5.09 -2.32
N VAL A 93 6.88 -6.05 -3.13
CA VAL A 93 5.98 -6.84 -3.98
C VAL A 93 6.21 -8.32 -3.72
N ASP A 94 5.17 -9.14 -3.92
CA ASP A 94 5.31 -10.59 -3.88
C ASP A 94 5.89 -11.15 -5.18
N ARG A 95 6.03 -12.48 -5.26
CA ARG A 95 6.53 -13.17 -6.45
C ARG A 95 5.66 -12.95 -7.70
N ASP A 96 4.39 -12.64 -7.51
CA ASP A 96 3.41 -12.42 -8.58
C ASP A 96 3.32 -10.94 -8.97
N GLY A 97 4.19 -10.09 -8.39
CA GLY A 97 4.26 -8.64 -8.66
C GLY A 97 3.18 -7.82 -7.94
N GLN A 98 2.41 -8.44 -7.04
CA GLN A 98 1.40 -7.72 -6.27
C GLN A 98 2.07 -6.88 -5.18
N THR A 99 1.70 -5.60 -5.10
CA THR A 99 2.22 -4.72 -4.06
C THR A 99 1.73 -5.16 -2.68
N LEU A 100 2.65 -5.47 -1.80
CA LEU A 100 2.41 -5.81 -0.41
C LEU A 100 2.27 -4.57 0.45
N ASP A 101 3.30 -3.74 0.41
CA ASP A 101 3.38 -2.51 1.20
C ASP A 101 4.25 -1.49 0.51
N PHE A 102 4.10 -0.22 0.91
CA PHE A 102 4.95 0.86 0.46
C PHE A 102 5.12 1.92 1.56
N MET A 103 6.20 2.67 1.49
CA MET A 103 6.47 3.79 2.40
C MET A 103 7.19 4.91 1.67
N LEU A 104 6.79 6.15 1.94
CA LEU A 104 7.51 7.34 1.48
C LEU A 104 8.48 7.81 2.57
N SER A 105 9.71 8.12 2.18
CA SER A 105 10.72 8.67 3.08
C SER A 105 11.53 9.77 2.40
N ARG A 106 11.85 10.82 3.15
CA ARG A 106 12.77 11.86 2.68
C ARG A 106 14.24 11.41 2.70
N ARG A 107 14.55 10.35 3.44
CA ARG A 107 15.89 9.82 3.62
C ARG A 107 15.97 8.39 3.10
N ARG A 108 17.13 8.07 2.55
CA ARG A 108 17.54 6.72 2.18
C ARG A 108 18.63 6.28 3.15
N ASP A 109 18.24 5.89 4.33
CA ASP A 109 19.14 5.47 5.39
C ASP A 109 18.66 4.18 6.07
N LEU A 110 19.50 3.64 6.95
CA LEU A 110 19.22 2.45 7.75
C LEU A 110 17.90 2.59 8.53
N ALA A 111 17.64 3.77 9.11
CA ALA A 111 16.45 3.99 9.92
C ALA A 111 15.16 3.92 9.08
N ALA A 112 15.19 4.48 7.87
CA ALA A 112 14.06 4.39 6.93
C ALA A 112 13.83 2.94 6.46
N ALA A 113 14.89 2.23 6.05
CA ALA A 113 14.81 0.84 5.64
C ALA A 113 14.25 -0.05 6.77
N ARG A 114 14.82 0.09 7.99
CA ARG A 114 14.34 -0.67 9.17
C ARG A 114 12.88 -0.41 9.49
N ARG A 115 12.43 0.85 9.43
CA ARG A 115 11.03 1.23 9.65
C ARG A 115 10.12 0.58 8.61
N PHE A 116 10.50 0.61 7.33
CA PHE A 116 9.75 -0.02 6.25
C PHE A 116 9.61 -1.53 6.44
N PHE A 117 10.72 -2.24 6.67
CA PHE A 117 10.67 -3.69 6.89
C PHE A 117 9.84 -4.07 8.13
N LYS A 118 9.98 -3.32 9.23
CA LYS A 118 9.16 -3.55 10.43
C LYS A 118 7.67 -3.39 10.14
N GLN A 119 7.29 -2.36 9.40
CA GLN A 119 5.90 -2.11 8.97
C GLN A 119 5.38 -3.25 8.09
N ALA A 120 6.12 -3.59 7.04
CA ALA A 120 5.71 -4.63 6.10
C ALA A 120 5.58 -6.01 6.76
N ILE A 121 6.53 -6.38 7.64
CA ILE A 121 6.50 -7.64 8.39
C ILE A 121 5.34 -7.67 9.38
N ALA A 122 5.06 -6.57 10.08
CA ALA A 122 3.92 -6.48 10.99
C ALA A 122 2.57 -6.67 10.28
N ALA A 123 2.46 -6.16 9.04
CA ALA A 123 1.23 -6.26 8.25
C ALA A 123 1.06 -7.60 7.52
N HIS A 124 2.14 -8.28 7.14
CA HIS A 124 2.12 -9.41 6.21
C HIS A 124 2.79 -10.68 6.74
N GLY A 125 3.35 -10.63 7.96
CA GLY A 125 4.13 -11.72 8.53
C GLY A 125 5.58 -11.75 8.04
N VAL A 126 6.38 -12.63 8.64
CA VAL A 126 7.80 -12.80 8.32
C VAL A 126 7.94 -13.63 7.04
N PRO A 127 8.51 -13.09 5.94
CA PRO A 127 8.76 -13.87 4.74
C PRO A 127 9.95 -14.81 4.92
N ASN A 128 10.01 -15.89 4.14
CA ASN A 128 11.18 -16.77 4.11
C ASN A 128 12.36 -16.10 3.39
N ARG A 129 12.07 -15.27 2.37
CA ARG A 129 13.09 -14.63 1.55
C ARG A 129 12.69 -13.21 1.16
N ILE A 130 13.68 -12.31 1.18
CA ILE A 130 13.56 -10.97 0.57
C ILE A 130 14.69 -10.79 -0.45
N VAL A 131 14.30 -10.42 -1.67
CA VAL A 131 15.23 -10.04 -2.75
C VAL A 131 15.30 -8.52 -2.78
N ILE A 132 16.51 -7.98 -2.71
CA ILE A 132 16.80 -6.55 -2.78
C ILE A 132 17.84 -6.28 -3.88
N ASP A 133 17.91 -5.03 -4.33
CA ASP A 133 19.05 -4.54 -5.10
C ASP A 133 20.34 -4.50 -4.24
N LYS A 134 21.44 -4.07 -4.83
CA LYS A 134 22.71 -3.89 -4.09
C LYS A 134 22.71 -2.61 -3.21
N SER A 135 21.56 -2.23 -2.65
CA SER A 135 21.44 -1.10 -1.72
C SER A 135 22.01 -1.47 -0.36
N GLY A 136 23.00 -0.73 0.09
CA GLY A 136 23.59 -0.92 1.42
C GLY A 136 22.60 -0.65 2.56
N ALA A 137 21.70 0.31 2.40
CA ALA A 137 20.70 0.67 3.41
C ALA A 137 19.66 -0.47 3.61
N ASN A 138 19.18 -1.07 2.54
CA ASN A 138 18.26 -2.19 2.61
C ASN A 138 18.91 -3.43 3.22
N LEU A 139 20.13 -3.74 2.83
CA LEU A 139 20.87 -4.87 3.41
C LEU A 139 21.05 -4.67 4.92
N ALA A 140 21.55 -3.52 5.35
CA ALA A 140 21.75 -3.21 6.76
C ALA A 140 20.41 -3.21 7.54
N GLY A 141 19.32 -2.71 6.92
CA GLY A 141 17.98 -2.74 7.50
C GLY A 141 17.47 -4.17 7.75
N LEU A 142 17.65 -5.07 6.78
CA LEU A 142 17.26 -6.47 6.92
C LEU A 142 18.15 -7.24 7.91
N GLN A 143 19.44 -6.96 7.94
CA GLN A 143 20.35 -7.54 8.95
C GLN A 143 19.90 -7.17 10.37
N ALA A 144 19.56 -5.89 10.60
CA ALA A 144 19.05 -5.44 11.90
C ALA A 144 17.71 -6.09 12.26
N VAL A 145 16.82 -6.34 11.29
CA VAL A 145 15.56 -7.07 11.50
C VAL A 145 15.85 -8.54 11.84
N ASN A 146 16.74 -9.19 11.11
CA ASN A 146 17.11 -10.58 11.37
C ASN A 146 17.74 -10.77 12.76
N GLU A 147 18.54 -9.83 13.25
CA GLU A 147 19.05 -9.90 14.62
C GLU A 147 17.91 -9.86 15.65
N ILE A 148 16.91 -9.01 15.45
CA ILE A 148 15.74 -8.99 16.33
C ILE A 148 14.98 -10.31 16.26
N LEU A 149 14.74 -10.86 15.06
CA LEU A 149 14.01 -12.11 14.86
C LEU A 149 14.70 -13.31 15.54
N LYS A 150 16.03 -13.34 15.54
CA LYS A 150 16.81 -14.38 16.28
C LYS A 150 16.53 -14.36 17.78
N PHE A 151 16.35 -13.19 18.38
CA PHE A 151 16.16 -13.03 19.82
C PHE A 151 14.69 -13.12 20.27
N THR A 152 13.74 -12.71 19.42
CA THR A 152 12.32 -12.54 19.80
C THR A 152 11.37 -13.50 19.11
N GLY A 153 11.82 -14.22 18.09
CA GLY A 153 11.01 -15.10 17.27
C GLY A 153 11.27 -16.59 17.55
N ASP A 154 10.62 -17.40 16.76
CA ASP A 154 10.75 -18.87 16.71
C ASP A 154 12.03 -19.33 15.98
N GLY A 155 13.08 -18.49 15.94
CA GLY A 155 14.35 -18.75 15.27
C GLY A 155 14.32 -18.55 13.75
N ARG A 156 13.25 -18.05 13.20
CA ARG A 156 13.16 -17.75 11.76
C ARG A 156 14.08 -16.59 11.38
N VAL A 157 14.85 -16.81 10.35
CA VAL A 157 15.72 -15.79 9.75
C VAL A 157 15.29 -15.59 8.29
N ILE A 158 15.14 -14.34 7.87
CA ILE A 158 14.82 -14.00 6.50
C ILE A 158 16.07 -14.23 5.63
N GLU A 159 15.96 -15.08 4.61
CA GLU A 159 17.00 -15.21 3.58
C GLU A 159 17.08 -13.91 2.77
N VAL A 160 18.21 -13.23 2.79
CA VAL A 160 18.42 -12.00 2.01
C VAL A 160 19.21 -12.33 0.75
N ARG A 161 18.60 -12.07 -0.42
CA ARG A 161 19.25 -12.22 -1.72
C ARG A 161 19.44 -10.86 -2.37
N GLN A 162 20.68 -10.54 -2.70
CA GLN A 162 21.01 -9.33 -3.48
C GLN A 162 21.13 -9.67 -4.96
N VAL A 163 20.52 -8.85 -5.79
CA VAL A 163 20.61 -8.92 -7.26
C VAL A 163 21.10 -7.60 -7.83
N LYS A 164 21.66 -7.63 -9.02
CA LYS A 164 22.18 -6.41 -9.67
C LYS A 164 21.02 -5.52 -10.17
N TYR A 165 19.94 -6.13 -10.61
CA TYR A 165 18.71 -5.49 -11.08
C TYR A 165 17.51 -6.28 -10.56
N LEU A 166 16.47 -5.56 -10.10
CA LEU A 166 15.18 -6.11 -9.66
C LEU A 166 14.17 -6.10 -10.80
#